data_3ff8c10709d1323d59d74770c922fb1a
#
_entry.id   3ff8c10709d1323d59d74770c922fb1a
#
_cell.length_a   1.000
_cell.length_b   1.000
_cell.length_c   1.000
_cell.angle_alpha   90.00
_cell.angle_beta   90.00
_cell.angle_gamma   90.00
#
_symmetry.space_group_name_H-M   'P 1'
#
loop_
_entity.id
_entity.type
_entity.pdbx_description
1 polymer ?
#
loop_
_entity_poly.entity_id
_entity_poly.type
_entity_poly.pdbx_seq_one_letter_code
_entity_poly.pdbx_strand_id
1 'polypeptide(L)'
;MNGYSLQLAYTPEAAREVTDQIKTGLESVYHLIRSAYRGRAWEVLGYRSWDEYVTREFGNLHLRPPLEKRQDIVLSLREVGMSTRAIASATQISEATVRRELKHAGASKDAVKSLEVV
;
A
#
# COMPACT_ATOMS: atom_id res chain seq x y z
N MET A 1 -31.73 -11.87 -21.46
CA MET A 1 -31.08 -11.62 -21.66
C MET A 1 -30.12 -11.56 -21.32
N ASN A 2 -29.76 -11.59 -21.37
CA ASN A 2 -28.96 -10.94 -21.25
C ASN A 2 -27.85 -11.29 -21.95
N GLY A 3 -27.62 -10.91 -23.05
CA GLY A 3 -26.54 -11.24 -23.93
C GLY A 3 -25.18 -10.95 -23.37
N TYR A 4 -25.10 -10.07 -22.41
CA TYR A 4 -23.82 -9.78 -21.79
C TYR A 4 -23.28 -10.95 -20.98
N SER A 5 -24.13 -11.82 -20.52
CA SER A 5 -23.70 -13.00 -19.77
C SER A 5 -22.93 -13.98 -20.64
N LEU A 6 -23.07 -13.87 -21.95
CA LEU A 6 -22.44 -14.78 -22.91
C LEU A 6 -21.28 -14.14 -23.65
N GLN A 7 -21.11 -12.84 -23.51
CA GLN A 7 -20.07 -12.12 -24.21
C GLN A 7 -19.01 -11.63 -23.24
N LEU A 8 -17.78 -11.94 -23.55
CA LEU A 8 -16.68 -11.41 -22.78
C LEU A 8 -16.43 -9.98 -23.23
N ALA A 9 -16.45 -9.06 -22.27
CA ALA A 9 -16.25 -7.65 -22.55
C ALA A 9 -14.82 -7.33 -22.97
N TYR A 10 -13.88 -8.19 -22.63
CA TYR A 10 -12.45 -7.97 -22.88
C TYR A 10 -11.85 -9.02 -23.76
N THR A 11 -10.95 -8.58 -24.64
CA THR A 11 -9.96 -9.49 -25.23
C THR A 11 -8.91 -9.80 -24.15
N PRO A 12 -8.06 -10.83 -24.34
CA PRO A 12 -6.98 -11.09 -23.38
C PRO A 12 -6.08 -9.88 -23.15
N GLU A 13 -5.78 -9.11 -24.20
CA GLU A 13 -4.94 -7.92 -24.11
C GLU A 13 -5.63 -6.83 -23.30
N ALA A 14 -6.91 -6.59 -23.55
CA ALA A 14 -7.66 -5.58 -22.79
C ALA A 14 -7.84 -5.99 -21.35
N ALA A 15 -8.03 -7.27 -21.09
CA ALA A 15 -8.10 -7.78 -19.72
C ALA A 15 -6.79 -7.56 -18.98
N ARG A 16 -5.66 -7.78 -19.65
CA ARG A 16 -4.34 -7.52 -19.05
C ARG A 16 -4.18 -6.04 -18.74
N GLU A 17 -4.57 -5.18 -19.67
CA GLU A 17 -4.46 -3.75 -19.48
C GLU A 17 -5.29 -3.24 -18.30
N VAL A 18 -6.55 -3.66 -18.20
CA VAL A 18 -7.39 -3.21 -17.07
C VAL A 18 -6.86 -3.75 -15.75
N THR A 19 -6.32 -4.97 -15.74
CA THR A 19 -5.71 -5.54 -14.54
C THR A 19 -4.52 -4.69 -14.09
N ASP A 20 -3.67 -4.30 -15.03
CA ASP A 20 -2.51 -3.48 -14.71
C ASP A 20 -2.93 -2.08 -14.22
N GLN A 21 -4.01 -1.53 -14.78
CA GLN A 21 -4.56 -0.25 -14.30
C GLN A 21 -5.09 -0.36 -12.88
N ILE A 22 -5.70 -1.49 -12.53
CA ILE A 22 -6.15 -1.72 -11.15
C ILE A 22 -4.96 -1.73 -10.21
N LYS A 23 -3.89 -2.42 -10.57
CA LYS A 23 -2.67 -2.45 -9.76
C LYS A 23 -2.04 -1.08 -9.63
N THR A 24 -1.97 -0.33 -10.72
CA THR A 24 -1.44 1.03 -10.72
C THR A 24 -2.31 1.95 -9.86
N GLY A 25 -3.63 1.78 -9.95
CA GLY A 25 -4.56 2.55 -9.11
C GLY A 25 -4.31 2.33 -7.63
N LEU A 26 -4.04 1.09 -7.25
CA LEU A 26 -3.74 0.78 -5.86
C LEU A 26 -2.43 1.45 -5.42
N GLU A 27 -1.40 1.41 -6.27
CA GLU A 27 -0.15 2.11 -5.99
C GLU A 27 -0.37 3.61 -5.81
N SER A 28 -1.25 4.20 -6.63
CA SER A 28 -1.61 5.61 -6.51
C SER A 28 -2.27 5.93 -5.17
N VAL A 29 -3.11 5.02 -4.67
CA VAL A 29 -3.72 5.17 -3.34
C VAL A 29 -2.63 5.29 -2.27
N TYR A 30 -1.64 4.41 -2.31
CA TYR A 30 -0.58 4.45 -1.30
C TYR A 30 0.33 5.65 -1.47
N HIS A 31 0.51 6.14 -2.68
CA HIS A 31 1.21 7.39 -2.91
C HIS A 31 0.48 8.56 -2.24
N LEU A 32 -0.85 8.58 -2.33
CA LEU A 32 -1.66 9.59 -1.66
C LEU A 32 -1.60 9.45 -0.14
N ILE A 33 -1.54 8.24 0.38
CA ILE A 33 -1.38 7.99 1.81
C ILE A 33 -0.06 8.55 2.31
N ARG A 34 1.02 8.35 1.54
CA ARG A 34 2.32 8.96 1.87
C ARG A 34 2.21 10.48 1.94
N SER A 35 1.57 11.07 0.95
CA SER A 35 1.37 12.51 0.88
C SER A 35 0.57 13.02 2.07
N ALA A 36 -0.49 12.31 2.43
CA ALA A 36 -1.32 12.68 3.58
C ALA A 36 -0.53 12.64 4.87
N TYR A 37 0.34 11.65 5.03
CA TYR A 37 1.19 11.56 6.20
C TYR A 37 2.21 12.70 6.25
N ARG A 38 2.90 12.95 5.16
CA ARG A 38 3.92 14.01 5.08
C ARG A 38 3.31 15.39 5.32
N GLY A 39 2.12 15.62 4.76
CA GLY A 39 1.41 16.90 4.92
C GLY A 39 0.64 17.02 6.22
N ARG A 40 0.67 15.98 7.06
CA ARG A 40 -0.03 15.94 8.33
C ARG A 40 -1.52 16.25 8.17
N ALA A 41 -2.13 15.56 7.20
CA ALA A 41 -3.54 15.77 6.87
C ALA A 41 -4.45 15.62 8.10
N TRP A 42 -4.12 14.70 9.00
CA TRP A 42 -4.92 14.48 10.21
C TRP A 42 -4.98 15.73 11.10
N GLU A 43 -3.89 16.46 11.21
CA GLU A 43 -3.86 17.70 12.03
C GLU A 43 -4.67 18.80 11.36
N VAL A 44 -4.49 18.98 10.06
CA VAL A 44 -5.22 20.00 9.30
C VAL A 44 -6.72 19.77 9.40
N LEU A 45 -7.15 18.51 9.37
CA LEU A 45 -8.57 18.16 9.44
C LEU A 45 -9.11 18.06 10.87
N GLY A 46 -8.27 18.26 11.87
CA GLY A 46 -8.71 18.31 13.26
C GLY A 46 -8.77 16.99 13.99
N TYR A 47 -8.16 15.93 13.42
CA TYR A 47 -8.05 14.65 14.12
C TYR A 47 -6.90 14.70 15.12
N ARG A 48 -7.04 13.92 16.18
CA ARG A 48 -6.03 13.88 17.24
C ARG A 48 -4.79 13.10 16.87
N SER A 49 -4.93 12.16 15.94
CA SER A 49 -3.82 11.29 15.57
C SER A 49 -3.99 10.75 14.15
N TRP A 50 -2.91 10.25 13.60
CA TRP A 50 -2.94 9.53 12.34
C TRP A 50 -3.91 8.35 12.41
N ASP A 51 -3.88 7.58 13.51
CA ASP A 51 -4.76 6.43 13.68
C ASP A 51 -6.24 6.83 13.65
N GLU A 52 -6.59 7.92 14.32
CA GLU A 52 -7.96 8.40 14.31
C GLU A 52 -8.38 8.81 12.89
N TYR A 53 -7.53 9.54 12.21
CA TYR A 53 -7.78 9.97 10.83
C TYR A 53 -8.03 8.77 9.92
N VAL A 54 -7.13 7.79 9.95
CA VAL A 54 -7.24 6.61 9.10
C VAL A 54 -8.51 5.81 9.42
N THR A 55 -8.78 5.60 10.70
CA THR A 55 -9.95 4.84 11.13
C THR A 55 -11.25 5.52 10.73
N ARG A 56 -11.33 6.82 10.92
CA ARG A 56 -12.55 7.57 10.63
C ARG A 56 -12.79 7.74 9.14
N GLU A 57 -11.74 8.04 8.39
CA GLU A 57 -11.88 8.32 6.96
C GLU A 57 -11.87 7.08 6.10
N PHE A 58 -11.09 6.08 6.48
CA PHE A 58 -10.83 4.92 5.61
C PHE A 58 -11.18 3.58 6.23
N GLY A 59 -11.72 3.57 7.45
CA GLY A 59 -11.97 2.31 8.16
C GLY A 59 -12.91 1.35 7.47
N ASN A 60 -13.79 1.87 6.60
CA ASN A 60 -14.74 1.06 5.85
C ASN A 60 -14.21 0.61 4.49
N LEU A 61 -13.01 1.04 4.12
CA LEU A 61 -12.42 0.70 2.85
C LEU A 61 -11.47 -0.50 3.00
N HIS A 62 -11.35 -1.27 1.94
CA HIS A 62 -10.44 -2.41 1.93
C HIS A 62 -9.13 -1.99 1.26
N LEU A 63 -8.25 -1.40 2.05
CA LEU A 63 -6.99 -0.85 1.55
C LEU A 63 -5.81 -1.83 1.67
N ARG A 64 -6.07 -3.05 2.13
CA ARG A 64 -5.01 -4.02 2.33
C ARG A 64 -4.30 -4.32 0.99
N PRO A 65 -2.97 -4.15 0.94
CA PRO A 65 -2.24 -4.38 -0.31
C PRO A 65 -2.18 -5.86 -0.67
N PRO A 66 -2.11 -6.17 -1.98
CA PRO A 66 -1.87 -7.54 -2.40
C PRO A 66 -0.56 -8.06 -1.84
N LEU A 67 -0.49 -9.35 -1.60
CA LEU A 67 0.67 -9.97 -0.97
C LEU A 67 1.97 -9.65 -1.72
N GLU A 68 1.94 -9.70 -3.04
CA GLU A 68 3.13 -9.47 -3.87
C GLU A 68 3.60 -8.01 -3.86
N LYS A 69 2.74 -7.08 -3.42
CA LYS A 69 3.09 -5.66 -3.35
C LYS A 69 3.36 -5.19 -1.92
N ARG A 70 3.10 -6.05 -0.95
CA ARG A 70 3.09 -5.64 0.45
C ARG A 70 4.43 -5.10 0.93
N GLN A 71 5.52 -5.78 0.58
CA GLN A 71 6.85 -5.35 1.00
C GLN A 71 7.21 -3.98 0.43
N ASP A 72 6.96 -3.78 -0.87
CA ASP A 72 7.28 -2.51 -1.53
C ASP A 72 6.47 -1.37 -0.93
N ILE A 73 5.19 -1.60 -0.65
CA ILE A 73 4.32 -0.59 -0.06
C ILE A 73 4.78 -0.24 1.35
N VAL A 74 5.07 -1.25 2.17
CA VAL A 74 5.55 -1.03 3.53
C VAL A 74 6.84 -0.22 3.54
N LEU A 75 7.79 -0.58 2.67
CA LEU A 75 9.04 0.17 2.53
C LEU A 75 8.79 1.61 2.12
N SER A 76 7.93 1.82 1.14
CA SER A 76 7.59 3.14 0.65
C SER A 76 7.03 4.04 1.75
N LEU A 77 6.15 3.50 2.58
CA LEU A 77 5.58 4.25 3.71
C LEU A 77 6.64 4.52 4.78
N ARG A 78 7.53 3.57 5.02
CA ARG A 78 8.61 3.77 6.00
C ARG A 78 9.56 4.87 5.57
N GLU A 79 9.80 5.02 4.28
CA GLU A 79 10.69 6.06 3.75
C GLU A 79 10.26 7.47 4.11
N VAL A 80 8.96 7.71 4.25
CA VAL A 80 8.47 9.04 4.64
C VAL A 80 8.38 9.20 6.16
N GLY A 81 8.92 8.24 6.91
CA GLY A 81 9.01 8.35 8.37
C GLY A 81 7.86 7.76 9.13
N MET A 82 6.98 7.00 8.49
CA MET A 82 5.86 6.39 9.20
C MET A 82 6.36 5.33 10.17
N SER A 83 5.79 5.31 11.37
CA SER A 83 6.06 4.27 12.35
C SER A 83 5.44 2.96 11.90
N THR A 84 5.89 1.84 12.48
CA THR A 84 5.30 0.55 12.19
C THR A 84 3.81 0.53 12.50
N ARG A 85 3.40 1.21 13.55
CA ARG A 85 1.99 1.33 13.92
C ARG A 85 1.20 2.13 12.89
N ALA A 86 1.76 3.25 12.43
CA ALA A 86 1.11 4.09 11.43
C ALA A 86 0.94 3.33 10.11
N ILE A 87 1.96 2.57 9.72
CA ILE A 87 1.91 1.75 8.51
C ILE A 87 0.83 0.67 8.66
N ALA A 88 0.81 -0.02 9.80
CA ALA A 88 -0.19 -1.05 10.07
C ALA A 88 -1.61 -0.49 9.97
N SER A 89 -1.83 0.68 10.53
CA SER A 89 -3.12 1.35 10.48
C SER A 89 -3.54 1.65 9.04
N ALA A 90 -2.65 2.24 8.27
CA ALA A 90 -2.95 2.64 6.88
C ALA A 90 -3.11 1.45 5.94
N THR A 91 -2.37 0.38 6.15
CA THR A 91 -2.39 -0.78 5.24
C THR A 91 -3.36 -1.87 5.69
N GLN A 92 -3.90 -1.75 6.91
CA GLN A 92 -4.78 -2.77 7.48
C GLN A 92 -4.08 -4.12 7.62
N ILE A 93 -2.77 -4.10 7.82
CA ILE A 93 -1.95 -5.27 8.12
C ILE A 93 -1.55 -5.17 9.60
N SER A 94 -1.32 -6.31 10.25
CA SER A 94 -0.88 -6.29 11.64
C SER A 94 0.49 -5.64 11.77
N GLU A 95 0.75 -5.02 12.92
CA GLU A 95 2.05 -4.41 13.17
C GLU A 95 3.17 -5.46 13.14
N ALA A 96 2.88 -6.66 13.61
CA ALA A 96 3.85 -7.76 13.56
C ALA A 96 4.23 -8.08 12.11
N THR A 97 3.26 -8.08 11.21
CA THR A 97 3.52 -8.31 9.79
C THR A 97 4.34 -7.17 9.18
N VAL A 98 4.02 -5.92 9.55
CA VAL A 98 4.80 -4.77 9.10
C VAL A 98 6.26 -4.90 9.52
N ARG A 99 6.51 -5.25 10.77
CA ARG A 99 7.88 -5.45 11.27
C ARG A 99 8.60 -6.54 10.50
N ARG A 100 7.89 -7.63 10.20
CA ARG A 100 8.46 -8.74 9.44
C ARG A 100 8.86 -8.32 8.03
N GLU A 101 7.99 -7.57 7.37
CA GLU A 101 8.28 -7.08 6.02
C GLU A 101 9.49 -6.14 6.03
N LEU A 102 9.58 -5.26 7.00
CA LEU A 102 10.72 -4.36 7.14
C LEU A 102 12.01 -5.13 7.40
N LYS A 103 11.94 -6.16 8.21
CA LYS A 103 13.10 -6.99 8.52
C LYS A 103 13.59 -7.74 7.28
N HIS A 104 12.68 -8.30 6.51
CA HIS A 104 13.02 -9.00 5.26
C HIS A 104 13.63 -8.04 4.25
N ALA A 105 13.09 -6.84 4.13
CA ALA A 105 13.61 -5.82 3.25
C ALA A 105 15.02 -5.40 3.64
N GLY A 106 15.26 -5.23 4.94
CA GLY A 106 16.58 -4.91 5.46
C GLY A 106 17.59 -6.00 5.16
N ALA A 107 17.22 -7.26 5.34
CA ALA A 107 18.08 -8.39 5.03
C ALA A 107 18.42 -8.43 3.54
N SER A 108 17.42 -8.18 2.68
CA SER A 108 17.65 -8.13 1.23
C SER A 108 18.61 -7.01 0.84
N LYS A 109 18.44 -5.82 1.44
CA LYS A 109 19.32 -4.69 1.19
C LYS A 109 20.75 -4.99 1.63
N ASP A 110 20.91 -5.61 2.77
CA ASP A 110 22.22 -5.96 3.30
C ASP A 110 22.92 -6.98 2.40
N ALA A 111 22.16 -7.94 1.88
CA ALA A 111 22.71 -8.91 0.96
C ALA A 111 23.18 -8.25 -0.33
N VAL A 112 22.40 -7.31 -0.88
CA VAL A 112 22.76 -6.58 -2.08
C VAL A 112 24.00 -5.72 -1.83
N LYS A 113 24.04 -5.04 -0.69
CA LYS A 113 25.20 -4.23 -0.31
C LYS A 113 26.47 -5.07 -0.22
N SER A 114 26.37 -6.25 0.36
CA SER A 114 27.51 -7.15 0.49
C SER A 114 28.05 -7.56 -0.88
N LEU A 115 27.17 -7.76 -1.85
CA LEU A 115 27.57 -8.10 -3.21
C LEU A 115 28.22 -6.92 -3.92
N GLU A 116 27.76 -5.70 -3.66
CA GLU A 116 28.31 -4.51 -4.29
C GLU A 116 29.69 -4.14 -3.77
N VAL A 117 29.99 -4.46 -2.54
CA VAL A 117 31.27 -4.11 -1.91
C VAL A 117 32.41 -5.00 -2.40
N VAL A 118 32.10 -6.14 -2.97
CA VAL A 118 33.11 -7.03 -3.54
C VAL A 118 33.60 -6.51 -4.90
#